data_83fe705cc66b7adaf4b3933f139b3e5c
#
_entry.id   83fe705cc66b7adaf4b3933f139b3e5c
#
_cell.length_a   1.000
_cell.length_b   1.000
_cell.length_c   1.000
_cell.angle_alpha   90.00
_cell.angle_beta   90.00
_cell.angle_gamma   90.00
#
_symmetry.space_group_name_H-M   'P 1'
#
loop_
_entity.id
_entity.type
_entity.pdbx_description
1 polymer ?
#
loop_
_entity_poly.entity_id
_entity_poly.type
_entity_poly.pdbx_seq_one_letter_code
_entity_poly.pdbx_strand_id
1 'polypeptide(L)'
;MSKVFHTQNLQFKKIEPRLPEFIWNTSPRFAKLADSKHLEFDIRSLDPGRFSFPFHFHRASEELFFILSGEATLRSPEGFQKVAQGDLIFFEEGPLGAHQLYNHSDVPCVYLDIRAMFGIDVCEYPDSGKINILPFQEVFEINSKVDYYKGEEQVASKWPQEIIRKPSESYIG
;
A
#
# COMPACT_ATOMS: atom_id res chain seq x y z
N MET A 1 -23.35 -5.88 -14.42
CA MET A 1 -24.34 -6.42 -13.45
C MET A 1 -23.97 -5.87 -12.08
N SER A 2 -24.95 -5.28 -11.34
CA SER A 2 -24.70 -4.77 -9.97
C SER A 2 -24.54 -5.93 -8.98
N LYS A 3 -23.68 -5.73 -7.99
CA LYS A 3 -23.48 -6.68 -6.87
C LYS A 3 -23.76 -5.96 -5.56
N VAL A 4 -24.52 -6.59 -4.69
CA VAL A 4 -24.88 -6.05 -3.37
C VAL A 4 -24.23 -6.92 -2.30
N PHE A 5 -23.53 -6.29 -1.37
CA PHE A 5 -22.91 -6.94 -0.22
C PHE A 5 -23.64 -6.50 1.05
N HIS A 6 -24.21 -7.45 1.77
CA HIS A 6 -24.85 -7.18 3.05
C HIS A 6 -23.81 -7.21 4.14
N THR A 7 -23.57 -6.07 4.75
CA THR A 7 -22.50 -5.90 5.76
C THR A 7 -22.98 -6.10 7.19
N GLN A 8 -24.27 -6.41 7.38
CA GLN A 8 -24.80 -6.82 8.69
C GLN A 8 -24.30 -8.22 9.03
N ASN A 9 -23.79 -8.42 10.24
CA ASN A 9 -23.28 -9.71 10.74
C ASN A 9 -22.06 -10.25 9.95
N LEU A 10 -21.16 -9.38 9.52
CA LEU A 10 -19.91 -9.77 8.88
C LEU A 10 -19.11 -10.73 9.77
N GLN A 11 -18.65 -11.81 9.16
CA GLN A 11 -17.68 -12.70 9.78
C GLN A 11 -16.28 -12.19 9.44
N PHE A 12 -15.59 -11.68 10.43
CA PHE A 12 -14.22 -11.23 10.26
C PHE A 12 -13.23 -12.39 10.37
N LYS A 13 -12.23 -12.38 9.49
CA LYS A 13 -11.07 -13.26 9.59
C LYS A 13 -9.93 -12.48 10.24
N LYS A 14 -9.38 -13.02 11.32
CA LYS A 14 -8.20 -12.49 11.98
C LYS A 14 -6.96 -12.72 11.12
N ILE A 15 -6.14 -11.70 10.98
CA ILE A 15 -4.83 -11.74 10.32
C ILE A 15 -3.78 -11.50 11.39
N GLU A 16 -2.84 -12.45 11.51
CA GLU A 16 -1.81 -12.47 12.54
C GLU A 16 -0.42 -12.36 11.88
N PRO A 17 0.10 -11.15 11.64
CA PRO A 17 1.46 -10.97 11.15
C PRO A 17 2.49 -11.31 12.24
N ARG A 18 3.78 -11.36 11.85
CA ARG A 18 4.88 -11.65 12.77
C ARG A 18 4.95 -10.69 13.97
N LEU A 19 4.56 -9.43 13.77
CA LEU A 19 4.52 -8.41 14.82
C LEU A 19 3.09 -8.30 15.34
N PRO A 20 2.82 -8.67 16.60
CA PRO A 20 1.46 -8.72 17.13
C PRO A 20 0.77 -7.36 17.21
N GLU A 21 1.52 -6.27 17.25
CA GLU A 21 1.00 -4.89 17.22
C GLU A 21 0.16 -4.62 15.97
N PHE A 22 0.41 -5.35 14.86
CA PHE A 22 -0.28 -5.22 13.57
C PHE A 22 -1.33 -6.30 13.34
N ILE A 23 -1.81 -6.97 14.37
CA ILE A 23 -2.97 -7.89 14.25
C ILE A 23 -4.21 -7.07 13.90
N TRP A 24 -4.93 -7.51 12.90
CA TRP A 24 -6.17 -6.87 12.42
C TRP A 24 -7.17 -7.92 11.92
N ASN A 25 -8.42 -7.51 11.74
CA ASN A 25 -9.47 -8.38 11.26
C ASN A 25 -10.01 -7.85 9.91
N THR A 26 -10.32 -8.74 8.97
CA THR A 26 -10.85 -8.37 7.65
C THR A 26 -12.13 -9.09 7.32
N SER A 27 -13.05 -8.40 6.67
CA SER A 27 -14.20 -9.02 6.01
C SER A 27 -13.74 -9.91 4.85
N PRO A 28 -14.64 -10.66 4.19
CA PRO A 28 -14.38 -11.20 2.87
C PRO A 28 -13.88 -10.08 1.91
N ARG A 29 -12.93 -10.41 1.04
CA ARG A 29 -12.39 -9.49 0.04
C ARG A 29 -13.48 -9.11 -0.99
N PHE A 30 -14.24 -8.06 -0.72
CA PHE A 30 -15.37 -7.65 -1.55
C PHE A 30 -14.95 -7.28 -2.96
N ALA A 31 -13.81 -6.62 -3.14
CA ALA A 31 -13.28 -6.32 -4.46
C ALA A 31 -13.09 -7.57 -5.31
N LYS A 32 -12.55 -8.64 -4.73
CA LYS A 32 -12.40 -9.94 -5.40
C LYS A 32 -13.75 -10.58 -5.72
N LEU A 33 -14.70 -10.55 -4.80
CA LEU A 33 -16.05 -11.07 -5.00
C LEU A 33 -16.83 -10.25 -6.05
N ALA A 34 -16.53 -8.95 -6.15
CA ALA A 34 -17.09 -8.05 -7.15
C ALA A 34 -16.46 -8.25 -8.53
N ASP A 35 -15.31 -8.92 -8.66
CA ASP A 35 -14.46 -8.92 -9.85
C ASP A 35 -14.08 -7.49 -10.25
N SER A 36 -13.76 -6.67 -9.24
CA SER A 36 -13.37 -5.28 -9.42
C SER A 36 -12.06 -5.18 -10.21
N LYS A 37 -11.98 -4.22 -11.13
CA LYS A 37 -10.81 -4.00 -11.98
C LYS A 37 -9.95 -2.83 -11.52
N HIS A 38 -10.55 -1.86 -10.83
CA HIS A 38 -9.90 -0.58 -10.52
C HIS A 38 -10.05 -0.18 -9.05
N LEU A 39 -10.74 -0.98 -8.24
CA LEU A 39 -10.91 -0.72 -6.82
C LEU A 39 -10.57 -1.98 -6.02
N GLU A 40 -9.73 -1.81 -5.02
CA GLU A 40 -9.61 -2.73 -3.90
C GLU A 40 -10.49 -2.18 -2.78
N PHE A 41 -11.34 -3.02 -2.18
CA PHE A 41 -12.15 -2.59 -1.04
C PHE A 41 -12.57 -3.76 -0.17
N ASP A 42 -12.50 -3.54 1.12
CA ASP A 42 -12.98 -4.44 2.16
C ASP A 42 -13.34 -3.66 3.45
N ILE A 43 -13.94 -4.35 4.42
CA ILE A 43 -14.16 -3.78 5.75
C ILE A 43 -13.15 -4.39 6.69
N ARG A 44 -12.49 -3.55 7.46
CA ARG A 44 -11.47 -3.92 8.44
C ARG A 44 -11.94 -3.58 9.85
N SER A 45 -11.45 -4.36 10.80
CA SER A 45 -11.67 -4.10 12.22
C SER A 45 -10.34 -4.13 12.93
N LEU A 46 -10.05 -3.06 13.63
CA LEU A 46 -8.83 -2.85 14.39
C LEU A 46 -9.15 -2.93 15.88
N ASP A 47 -8.69 -3.99 16.53
CA ASP A 47 -8.91 -4.21 17.97
C ASP A 47 -8.19 -3.14 18.81
N PRO A 48 -8.62 -2.92 20.07
CA PRO A 48 -7.95 -2.02 21.00
C PRO A 48 -6.44 -2.27 21.11
N GLY A 49 -5.66 -1.18 21.11
CA GLY A 49 -4.20 -1.21 21.22
C GLY A 49 -3.47 -1.72 19.97
N ARG A 50 -4.13 -1.79 18.81
CA ARG A 50 -3.51 -2.25 17.56
C ARG A 50 -3.30 -1.12 16.58
N PHE A 51 -2.26 -1.28 15.76
CA PHE A 51 -1.98 -0.45 14.58
C PHE A 51 -2.55 -1.11 13.32
N SER A 52 -2.97 -0.32 12.34
CA SER A 52 -3.47 -0.83 11.05
C SER A 52 -2.36 -1.50 10.24
N PHE A 53 -1.60 -0.72 9.54
CA PHE A 53 -0.39 -1.12 8.80
C PHE A 53 0.78 -0.26 9.25
N PRO A 54 2.03 -0.61 8.89
CA PRO A 54 3.15 0.33 9.04
C PRO A 54 2.82 1.67 8.38
N PHE A 55 3.29 2.77 8.95
CA PHE A 55 3.13 4.11 8.36
C PHE A 55 3.63 4.10 6.92
N HIS A 56 2.75 4.42 5.97
CA HIS A 56 3.01 4.25 4.53
C HIS A 56 2.21 5.20 3.68
N PHE A 57 2.63 5.32 2.42
CA PHE A 57 1.88 5.96 1.35
C PHE A 57 1.96 5.15 0.06
N HIS A 58 1.05 5.41 -0.85
CA HIS A 58 1.01 4.85 -2.20
C HIS A 58 1.55 5.85 -3.20
N ARG A 59 2.44 5.42 -4.12
CA ARG A 59 3.01 6.33 -5.13
C ARG A 59 2.06 6.64 -6.29
N ALA A 60 1.11 5.76 -6.56
CA ALA A 60 0.22 5.82 -7.71
C ALA A 60 -1.21 5.38 -7.40
N SER A 61 -1.62 5.43 -6.14
CA SER A 61 -2.97 5.07 -5.72
C SER A 61 -3.49 6.03 -4.66
N GLU A 62 -4.71 6.49 -4.85
CA GLU A 62 -5.48 7.16 -3.81
C GLU A 62 -6.16 6.12 -2.93
N GLU A 63 -6.35 6.43 -1.66
CA GLU A 63 -7.02 5.57 -0.69
C GLU A 63 -8.02 6.37 0.14
N LEU A 64 -9.08 5.70 0.57
CA LEU A 64 -10.16 6.32 1.33
C LEU A 64 -10.60 5.38 2.43
N PHE A 65 -10.66 5.90 3.66
CA PHE A 65 -11.27 5.20 4.79
C PHE A 65 -12.57 5.88 5.19
N PHE A 66 -13.57 5.06 5.49
CA PHE A 66 -14.81 5.53 6.13
C PHE A 66 -15.00 4.80 7.46
N ILE A 67 -15.00 5.52 8.57
CA ILE A 67 -15.16 4.93 9.90
C ILE A 67 -16.61 4.54 10.11
N LEU A 68 -16.88 3.25 10.16
CA LEU A 68 -18.21 2.67 10.32
C LEU A 68 -18.64 2.60 11.78
N SER A 69 -17.71 2.32 12.71
CA SER A 69 -17.96 2.32 14.14
C SER A 69 -16.65 2.42 14.94
N GLY A 70 -16.76 2.87 16.19
CA GLY A 70 -15.60 3.07 17.06
C GLY A 70 -14.82 4.34 16.72
N GLU A 71 -13.61 4.42 17.23
CA GLU A 71 -12.68 5.54 17.01
C GLU A 71 -11.25 5.07 16.96
N ALA A 72 -10.37 5.89 16.37
CA ALA A 72 -8.93 5.64 16.30
C ALA A 72 -8.16 6.97 16.30
N THR A 73 -6.84 6.88 16.42
CA THR A 73 -5.92 7.98 16.11
C THR A 73 -5.34 7.75 14.73
N LEU A 74 -5.53 8.71 13.84
CA LEU A 74 -4.84 8.81 12.56
C LEU A 74 -3.49 9.48 12.78
N ARG A 75 -2.43 8.88 12.28
CA ARG A 75 -1.13 9.51 12.05
C ARG A 75 -1.00 9.87 10.57
N SER A 76 -0.64 11.10 10.28
CA SER A 76 -0.37 11.63 8.95
C SER A 76 0.92 12.49 8.99
N PRO A 77 1.42 13.02 7.85
CA PRO A 77 2.51 13.99 7.84
C PRO A 77 2.22 15.28 8.63
N GLU A 78 0.93 15.62 8.78
CA GLU A 78 0.47 16.79 9.54
C GLU A 78 0.44 16.54 11.06
N GLY A 79 0.64 15.28 11.50
CA GLY A 79 0.63 14.91 12.91
C GLY A 79 -0.43 13.86 13.24
N PHE A 80 -1.05 14.00 14.43
CA PHE A 80 -2.00 13.03 14.97
C PHE A 80 -3.38 13.66 15.11
N GLN A 81 -4.41 12.96 14.61
CA GLN A 81 -5.81 13.40 14.69
C GLN A 81 -6.69 12.25 15.17
N LYS A 82 -7.65 12.53 16.04
CA LYS A 82 -8.71 11.58 16.36
C LYS A 82 -9.70 11.50 15.21
N VAL A 83 -10.10 10.28 14.88
CA VAL A 83 -11.15 9.96 13.90
C VAL A 83 -12.16 9.02 14.53
N ALA A 84 -13.44 9.17 14.20
CA ALA A 84 -14.54 8.47 14.83
C ALA A 84 -15.62 8.09 13.81
N GLN A 85 -16.62 7.34 14.26
CA GLN A 85 -17.75 6.95 13.43
C GLN A 85 -18.34 8.12 12.65
N GLY A 86 -18.46 7.95 11.33
CA GLY A 86 -18.98 8.94 10.39
C GLY A 86 -17.89 9.74 9.68
N ASP A 87 -16.63 9.66 10.13
CA ASP A 87 -15.53 10.35 9.46
C ASP A 87 -15.14 9.64 8.16
N LEU A 88 -14.94 10.46 7.13
CA LEU A 88 -14.40 10.07 5.84
C LEU A 88 -13.00 10.65 5.70
N ILE A 89 -12.00 9.79 5.45
CA ILE A 89 -10.60 10.16 5.39
C ILE A 89 -10.09 9.84 4.00
N PHE A 90 -9.55 10.84 3.32
CA PHE A 90 -8.95 10.68 1.99
C PHE A 90 -7.42 10.80 2.08
N PHE A 91 -6.74 9.89 1.42
CA PHE A 91 -5.29 9.86 1.29
C PHE A 91 -4.94 10.02 -0.18
N GLU A 92 -4.27 11.13 -0.50
CA GLU A 92 -3.76 11.36 -1.85
C GLU A 92 -2.57 10.46 -2.16
N GLU A 93 -2.22 10.33 -3.42
CA GLU A 93 -0.99 9.67 -3.84
C GLU A 93 0.25 10.45 -3.36
N GLY A 94 1.34 9.72 -3.10
CA GLY A 94 2.60 10.32 -2.70
C GLY A 94 2.74 10.60 -1.21
N PRO A 95 3.85 11.26 -0.80
CA PRO A 95 4.24 11.38 0.61
C PRO A 95 3.25 12.10 1.51
N LEU A 96 2.43 13.01 0.96
CA LEU A 96 1.42 13.75 1.71
C LEU A 96 0.24 12.86 2.13
N GLY A 97 -0.04 11.79 1.37
CA GLY A 97 -1.04 10.79 1.73
C GLY A 97 -0.55 9.73 2.73
N ALA A 98 0.64 9.89 3.31
CA ALA A 98 1.15 8.90 4.27
C ALA A 98 0.28 8.79 5.51
N HIS A 99 -0.05 7.55 5.91
CA HIS A 99 -1.00 7.33 6.99
C HIS A 99 -0.78 6.04 7.77
N GLN A 100 -1.34 6.02 8.97
CA GLN A 100 -1.46 4.86 9.86
C GLN A 100 -2.57 5.11 10.86
N LEU A 101 -3.38 4.11 11.17
CA LEU A 101 -4.33 4.16 12.29
C LEU A 101 -3.78 3.42 13.51
N TYR A 102 -4.10 3.94 14.68
CA TYR A 102 -3.93 3.28 15.97
C TYR A 102 -5.24 3.32 16.74
N ASN A 103 -5.75 2.17 17.14
CA ASN A 103 -6.92 2.12 17.99
C ASN A 103 -6.52 2.37 19.45
N HIS A 104 -6.76 3.59 19.93
CA HIS A 104 -6.49 4.03 21.30
C HIS A 104 -7.66 3.80 22.25
N SER A 105 -8.80 3.32 21.72
CA SER A 105 -10.05 3.12 22.48
C SER A 105 -10.14 1.69 23.05
N ASP A 106 -11.19 1.45 23.84
CA ASP A 106 -11.46 0.14 24.46
C ASP A 106 -12.40 -0.75 23.61
N VAL A 107 -12.82 -0.27 22.44
CA VAL A 107 -13.70 -1.00 21.51
C VAL A 107 -13.08 -1.10 20.12
N PRO A 108 -13.43 -2.10 19.32
CA PRO A 108 -12.93 -2.18 17.95
C PRO A 108 -13.28 -0.96 17.09
N CYS A 109 -12.32 -0.45 16.33
CA CYS A 109 -12.54 0.53 15.27
C CYS A 109 -12.78 -0.22 13.95
N VAL A 110 -13.98 -0.10 13.39
CA VAL A 110 -14.37 -0.74 12.14
C VAL A 110 -14.42 0.31 11.03
N TYR A 111 -13.78 0.07 9.92
CA TYR A 111 -13.72 1.00 8.81
C TYR A 111 -13.79 0.30 7.45
N LEU A 112 -14.41 0.95 6.49
CA LEU A 112 -14.35 0.60 5.08
C LEU A 112 -13.05 1.18 4.52
N ASP A 113 -12.28 0.34 3.87
CA ASP A 113 -11.05 0.68 3.18
C ASP A 113 -11.29 0.55 1.68
N ILE A 114 -11.03 1.60 0.92
CA ILE A 114 -11.15 1.64 -0.54
C ILE A 114 -9.86 2.22 -1.10
N ARG A 115 -9.23 1.49 -2.02
CA ARG A 115 -8.05 1.95 -2.72
C ARG A 115 -8.23 1.84 -4.23
N ALA A 116 -7.82 2.87 -4.95
CA ALA A 116 -7.75 2.84 -6.41
C ALA A 116 -6.63 1.90 -6.88
N MET A 117 -6.84 1.17 -7.98
CA MET A 117 -5.86 0.27 -8.58
C MET A 117 -5.76 0.54 -10.08
N PHE A 118 -4.62 1.07 -10.53
CA PHE A 118 -4.34 1.34 -11.94
C PHE A 118 -3.08 0.61 -12.43
N GLY A 119 -2.95 -0.68 -12.07
CA GLY A 119 -1.81 -1.50 -12.46
C GLY A 119 -0.83 -1.72 -11.31
N ILE A 120 0.46 -1.46 -11.57
CA ILE A 120 1.52 -1.59 -10.56
C ILE A 120 1.53 -0.33 -9.70
N ASP A 121 1.53 -0.52 -8.39
CA ASP A 121 1.71 0.55 -7.41
C ASP A 121 2.91 0.25 -6.51
N VAL A 122 3.52 1.28 -5.97
CA VAL A 122 4.61 1.18 -5.01
C VAL A 122 4.17 1.79 -3.68
N CYS A 123 4.00 0.92 -2.70
CA CYS A 123 3.77 1.35 -1.31
C CYS A 123 5.12 1.64 -0.65
N GLU A 124 5.31 2.86 -0.15
CA GLU A 124 6.54 3.29 0.51
C GLU A 124 6.32 3.45 2.02
N TYR A 125 7.32 3.03 2.81
CA TYR A 125 7.28 3.02 4.27
C TYR A 125 8.35 3.94 4.86
N PRO A 126 8.03 5.22 5.13
CA PRO A 126 9.02 6.23 5.55
C PRO A 126 9.79 5.86 6.82
N ASP A 127 9.11 5.26 7.81
CA ASP A 127 9.73 4.90 9.10
C ASP A 127 10.79 3.79 8.98
N SER A 128 10.65 2.90 8.00
CA SER A 128 11.50 1.71 7.86
C SER A 128 12.35 1.69 6.59
N GLY A 129 12.24 2.74 5.75
CA GLY A 129 13.06 2.90 4.55
C GLY A 129 12.90 1.76 3.54
N LYS A 130 11.70 1.23 3.39
CA LYS A 130 11.40 0.14 2.45
C LYS A 130 10.28 0.50 1.49
N ILE A 131 10.19 -0.24 0.40
CA ILE A 131 9.09 -0.21 -0.57
C ILE A 131 8.50 -1.61 -0.73
N ASN A 132 7.25 -1.66 -1.13
CA ASN A 132 6.55 -2.88 -1.53
C ASN A 132 5.91 -2.68 -2.90
N ILE A 133 6.23 -3.52 -3.85
CA ILE A 133 5.67 -3.46 -5.20
C ILE A 133 4.37 -4.27 -5.23
N LEU A 134 3.26 -3.59 -5.46
CA LEU A 134 1.93 -4.18 -5.52
C LEU A 134 1.50 -4.43 -6.97
N PRO A 135 0.79 -5.54 -7.26
CA PRO A 135 0.26 -6.53 -6.32
C PRO A 135 1.23 -7.68 -5.99
N PHE A 136 2.49 -7.62 -6.42
CA PHE A 136 3.44 -8.74 -6.31
C PHE A 136 3.90 -9.01 -4.88
N GLN A 137 3.75 -8.04 -3.97
CA GLN A 137 4.19 -8.10 -2.57
C GLN A 137 5.71 -8.32 -2.44
N GLU A 138 6.47 -7.72 -3.34
CA GLU A 138 7.92 -7.73 -3.34
C GLU A 138 8.45 -6.54 -2.55
N VAL A 139 9.11 -6.84 -1.42
CA VAL A 139 9.57 -5.81 -0.48
C VAL A 139 11.08 -5.62 -0.61
N PHE A 140 11.53 -4.36 -0.78
CA PHE A 140 12.93 -3.98 -0.92
C PHE A 140 13.29 -2.83 0.01
N GLU A 141 14.56 -2.75 0.40
CA GLU A 141 15.09 -1.55 1.05
C GLU A 141 15.30 -0.44 0.02
N ILE A 142 14.86 0.78 0.34
CA ILE A 142 14.96 1.93 -0.58
C ILE A 142 16.42 2.34 -0.84
N ASN A 143 17.31 2.05 0.12
CA ASN A 143 18.75 2.31 0.00
C ASN A 143 19.47 1.34 -0.94
N SER A 144 18.78 0.32 -1.46
CA SER A 144 19.32 -0.61 -2.47
C SER A 144 19.30 -0.05 -3.89
N LYS A 145 19.13 1.27 -4.05
CA LYS A 145 19.22 1.93 -5.37
C LYS A 145 20.58 1.70 -5.98
N VAL A 146 20.58 1.32 -7.24
CA VAL A 146 21.80 1.11 -8.03
C VAL A 146 21.78 2.06 -9.22
N ASP A 147 22.97 2.29 -9.80
CA ASP A 147 23.07 2.99 -11.08
C ASP A 147 22.33 2.21 -12.18
N TYR A 148 21.71 2.93 -13.13
CA TYR A 148 20.91 2.34 -14.19
C TYR A 148 21.70 1.35 -15.06
N TYR A 149 23.00 1.63 -15.26
CA TYR A 149 23.90 0.80 -16.09
C TYR A 149 24.72 -0.20 -15.28
N LYS A 150 24.52 -0.30 -13.97
CA LYS A 150 25.25 -1.24 -13.14
C LYS A 150 25.07 -2.69 -13.64
N GLY A 151 26.17 -3.34 -14.00
CA GLY A 151 26.19 -4.71 -14.52
C GLY A 151 25.99 -4.81 -16.04
N GLU A 152 25.87 -3.67 -16.75
CA GLU A 152 25.74 -3.61 -18.20
C GLU A 152 27.05 -3.21 -18.91
N GLU A 153 28.16 -3.10 -18.16
CA GLU A 153 29.47 -2.65 -18.67
C GLU A 153 30.00 -3.53 -19.80
N GLN A 154 29.55 -4.77 -19.87
CA GLN A 154 29.97 -5.73 -20.90
C GLN A 154 28.82 -6.09 -21.86
N VAL A 155 27.88 -5.19 -22.10
CA VAL A 155 26.70 -5.48 -22.95
C VAL A 155 27.09 -6.00 -24.32
N ALA A 156 28.17 -5.47 -24.94
CA ALA A 156 28.64 -5.90 -26.24
C ALA A 156 29.10 -7.37 -26.30
N SER A 157 29.57 -7.93 -25.19
CA SER A 157 29.96 -9.34 -25.10
C SER A 157 28.79 -10.33 -25.16
N LYS A 158 27.57 -9.84 -24.93
CA LYS A 158 26.32 -10.62 -24.98
C LYS A 158 25.74 -10.69 -26.41
N TRP A 159 26.36 -10.00 -27.35
CA TRP A 159 25.90 -9.92 -28.75
C TRP A 159 26.86 -10.66 -29.69
N PRO A 160 26.38 -11.23 -30.82
CA PRO A 160 27.24 -11.77 -31.85
C PRO A 160 28.22 -10.71 -32.35
N GLN A 161 29.51 -11.03 -32.34
CA GLN A 161 30.58 -10.04 -32.62
C GLN A 161 30.52 -9.50 -34.06
N GLU A 162 29.98 -10.26 -34.99
CA GLU A 162 29.75 -9.88 -36.38
C GLU A 162 28.70 -8.76 -36.53
N ILE A 163 27.87 -8.54 -35.52
CA ILE A 163 26.82 -7.51 -35.51
C ILE A 163 27.34 -6.22 -34.85
N ILE A 164 28.29 -6.35 -33.91
CA ILE A 164 28.77 -5.22 -33.11
C ILE A 164 29.72 -4.37 -33.99
N ARG A 165 29.29 -3.14 -34.29
CA ARG A 165 30.17 -2.12 -34.90
C ARG A 165 31.00 -1.44 -33.83
N LYS A 166 32.33 -1.35 -34.02
CA LYS A 166 33.16 -0.49 -33.15
C LYS A 166 32.71 0.96 -33.31
N PRO A 167 32.57 1.73 -32.23
CA PRO A 167 32.31 3.17 -32.34
C PRO A 167 33.39 3.80 -33.23
N SER A 168 33.00 4.57 -34.23
CA SER A 168 33.97 5.38 -34.98
C SER A 168 34.51 6.46 -34.02
N GLU A 169 35.82 6.69 -34.02
CA GLU A 169 36.51 7.67 -33.16
C GLU A 169 36.09 9.13 -33.38
N SER A 170 35.05 9.41 -34.19
CA SER A 170 34.67 10.73 -34.66
C SER A 170 33.50 11.40 -33.90
N TYR A 171 33.10 10.90 -32.69
CA TYR A 171 32.06 11.55 -31.88
C TYR A 171 32.56 12.00 -30.49
N ILE A 172 33.77 12.54 -30.42
CA ILE A 172 34.23 13.34 -29.28
C ILE A 172 34.51 14.74 -29.83
N GLY A 173 33.46 15.57 -29.87
CA GLY A 173 33.51 16.98 -30.15
C GLY A 173 32.58 17.70 -29.23
#